data_be1db0847c7cc6533b05b7373e1de4b4
#
_entry.id   be1db0847c7cc6533b05b7373e1de4b4
#
_cell.length_a   1.000
_cell.length_b   1.000
_cell.length_c   1.000
_cell.angle_alpha   90.00
_cell.angle_beta   90.00
_cell.angle_gamma   90.00
#
_symmetry.space_group_name_H-M   'P 1'
#
loop_
_entity.id
_entity.type
_entity.pdbx_description
1 polymer ?
#
loop_
_entity_poly.entity_id
_entity_poly.type
_entity_poly.pdbx_seq_one_letter_code
_entity_poly.pdbx_strand_id
1 'polypeptide(L)'
;MDNTGALSEQMRAIPLENFIMLSLILFSIGVMGILMRRNLIVVFLSIELMLNSINLMAAAFSSYHNDPQGQAFVFFIMVVAAAEVAVGLAMLVMIYRNTKS
;
A
#
# COMPACT_ATOMS: atom_id res chain seq x y z
N MET A 1 23.16 -26.25 -3.08
CA MET A 1 22.73 -25.35 -2.03
C MET A 1 21.70 -24.36 -2.55
N ASP A 2 20.57 -24.32 -1.93
CA ASP A 2 19.45 -23.56 -2.43
C ASP A 2 19.53 -22.11 -1.94
N ASN A 3 19.84 -21.16 -2.83
CA ASN A 3 19.91 -19.74 -2.49
C ASN A 3 18.55 -19.19 -2.09
N THR A 4 17.47 -19.82 -2.57
CA THR A 4 16.11 -19.39 -2.24
C THR A 4 15.82 -19.56 -0.76
N GLY A 5 16.28 -20.66 -0.15
CA GLY A 5 16.12 -20.88 1.27
C GLY A 5 16.88 -19.86 2.11
N ALA A 6 18.11 -19.55 1.70
CA ALA A 6 18.93 -18.56 2.41
C ALA A 6 18.29 -17.17 2.34
N LEU A 7 17.76 -16.79 1.18
CA LEU A 7 17.09 -15.50 1.03
C LEU A 7 15.82 -15.42 1.88
N SER A 8 15.04 -16.49 1.92
CA SER A 8 13.83 -16.54 2.76
C SER A 8 14.16 -16.37 4.22
N GLU A 9 15.23 -17.04 4.67
CA GLU A 9 15.67 -16.91 6.07
C GLU A 9 16.16 -15.50 6.37
N GLN A 10 16.88 -14.89 5.44
CA GLN A 10 17.35 -13.51 5.61
C GLN A 10 16.18 -12.55 5.68
N MET A 11 15.15 -12.75 4.85
CA MET A 11 13.97 -11.91 4.87
C MET A 11 13.19 -12.08 6.18
N ARG A 12 13.11 -13.31 6.70
CA ARG A 12 12.47 -13.58 7.99
C ARG A 12 13.25 -13.02 9.15
N ALA A 13 14.56 -12.85 8.98
CA ALA A 13 15.42 -12.28 10.01
C ALA A 13 15.18 -10.78 10.19
N ILE A 14 14.56 -10.13 9.20
CA ILE A 14 14.18 -8.72 9.33
C ILE A 14 13.05 -8.64 10.36
N PRO A 15 13.23 -7.87 11.45
CA PRO A 15 12.20 -7.77 12.48
C PRO A 15 10.90 -7.24 11.93
N LEU A 16 9.79 -7.78 12.41
CA LEU A 16 8.46 -7.27 12.08
C LEU A 16 8.35 -5.77 12.37
N GLU A 17 9.04 -5.31 13.39
CA GLU A 17 9.05 -3.91 13.77
C GLU A 17 9.51 -2.99 12.64
N ASN A 18 10.45 -3.44 11.81
CA ASN A 18 10.95 -2.64 10.69
C ASN A 18 9.85 -2.43 9.66
N PHE A 19 9.05 -3.46 9.39
CA PHE A 19 7.93 -3.33 8.44
C PHE A 19 6.83 -2.44 9.01
N ILE A 20 6.57 -2.57 10.32
CA ILE A 20 5.59 -1.72 10.98
C ILE A 20 6.03 -0.26 10.94
N MET A 21 7.31 0.00 11.21
CA MET A 21 7.84 1.37 11.14
C MET A 21 7.73 1.95 9.74
N LEU A 22 8.09 1.17 8.73
CA LEU A 22 7.96 1.62 7.36
C LEU A 22 6.51 1.93 7.01
N SER A 23 5.59 1.05 7.40
CA SER A 23 4.16 1.26 7.16
C SER A 23 3.66 2.52 7.83
N LEU A 24 4.07 2.77 9.07
CA LEU A 24 3.69 3.97 9.80
C LEU A 24 4.23 5.24 9.15
N ILE A 25 5.47 5.19 8.66
CA ILE A 25 6.09 6.32 7.98
C ILE A 25 5.31 6.62 6.68
N LEU A 26 5.02 5.60 5.89
CA LEU A 26 4.27 5.76 4.66
C LEU A 26 2.86 6.30 4.92
N PHE A 27 2.20 5.76 5.94
CA PHE A 27 0.88 6.23 6.33
C PHE A 27 0.92 7.70 6.75
N SER A 28 1.93 8.08 7.51
CA SER A 28 2.10 9.46 7.96
C SER A 28 2.32 10.41 6.79
N ILE A 29 3.13 10.00 5.80
CA ILE A 29 3.35 10.78 4.60
C ILE A 29 2.02 10.97 3.84
N GLY A 30 1.22 9.92 3.76
CA GLY A 30 -0.08 10.00 3.12
C GLY A 30 -1.01 10.98 3.83
N VAL A 31 -1.06 10.91 5.15
CA VAL A 31 -1.88 11.84 5.94
C VAL A 31 -1.43 13.28 5.73
N MET A 32 -0.11 13.52 5.74
CA MET A 32 0.42 14.86 5.50
C MET A 32 0.07 15.35 4.10
N GLY A 33 0.09 14.46 3.12
CA GLY A 33 -0.31 14.83 1.76
C GLY A 33 -1.73 15.34 1.69
N ILE A 34 -2.65 14.69 2.40
CA ILE A 34 -4.05 15.11 2.45
C ILE A 34 -4.19 16.46 3.13
N LEU A 35 -3.47 16.64 4.25
CA LEU A 35 -3.62 17.86 5.05
C LEU A 35 -2.98 19.08 4.41
N MET A 36 -1.90 18.89 3.64
CA MET A 36 -1.10 19.98 3.13
C MET A 36 -1.46 20.39 1.71
N ARG A 37 -2.13 19.55 0.95
CA ARG A 37 -2.42 19.82 -0.46
C ARG A 37 -3.91 19.81 -0.71
N ARG A 38 -4.35 20.76 -1.55
CA ARG A 38 -5.76 20.84 -1.94
C ARG A 38 -6.04 20.22 -3.30
N ASN A 39 -4.97 19.87 -4.03
CA ASN A 39 -5.11 19.26 -5.34
C ASN A 39 -5.77 17.88 -5.19
N LEU A 40 -6.83 17.66 -5.95
CA LEU A 40 -7.62 16.43 -5.85
C LEU A 40 -6.78 15.20 -6.22
N ILE A 41 -5.91 15.33 -7.22
CA ILE A 41 -5.03 14.23 -7.64
C ILE A 41 -4.05 13.87 -6.51
N VAL A 42 -3.48 14.89 -5.86
CA VAL A 42 -2.55 14.68 -4.74
C VAL A 42 -3.28 14.00 -3.58
N VAL A 43 -4.51 14.43 -3.28
CA VAL A 43 -5.31 13.80 -2.22
C VAL A 43 -5.57 12.34 -2.56
N PHE A 44 -5.93 12.05 -3.80
CA PHE A 44 -6.18 10.67 -4.23
C PHE A 44 -4.92 9.81 -4.09
N LEU A 45 -3.77 10.33 -4.55
CA LEU A 45 -2.51 9.60 -4.43
C LEU A 45 -2.12 9.39 -2.97
N SER A 46 -2.42 10.37 -2.11
CA SER A 46 -2.14 10.25 -0.68
C SER A 46 -2.98 9.15 -0.04
N ILE A 47 -4.25 9.07 -0.40
CA ILE A 47 -5.12 7.98 0.06
C ILE A 47 -4.59 6.63 -0.39
N GLU A 48 -4.12 6.53 -1.64
CA GLU A 48 -3.54 5.30 -2.14
C GLU A 48 -2.27 4.92 -1.39
N LEU A 49 -1.44 5.89 -1.06
CA LEU A 49 -0.25 5.64 -0.26
C LEU A 49 -0.62 5.10 1.12
N MET A 50 -1.66 5.65 1.74
CA MET A 50 -2.16 5.16 3.02
C MET A 50 -2.66 3.73 2.94
N LEU A 51 -3.42 3.42 1.88
CA LEU A 51 -3.90 2.06 1.66
C LEU A 51 -2.76 1.08 1.42
N ASN A 52 -1.76 1.50 0.64
CA ASN A 52 -0.59 0.67 0.39
C ASN A 52 0.20 0.40 1.67
N SER A 53 0.28 1.39 2.57
CA SER A 53 0.97 1.21 3.85
C SER A 53 0.25 0.18 4.72
N ILE A 54 -1.08 0.20 4.72
CA ILE A 54 -1.88 -0.79 5.45
C ILE A 54 -1.66 -2.18 4.85
N ASN A 55 -1.62 -2.27 3.53
CA ASN A 55 -1.37 -3.54 2.85
C ASN A 55 0.03 -4.07 3.17
N LEU A 56 1.02 -3.19 3.22
CA LEU A 56 2.38 -3.59 3.59
C LEU A 56 2.40 -4.17 5.00
N MET A 57 1.72 -3.52 5.93
CA MET A 57 1.63 -4.00 7.31
C MET A 57 0.94 -5.35 7.38
N ALA A 58 -0.19 -5.52 6.68
CA ALA A 58 -0.93 -6.78 6.66
C ALA A 58 -0.09 -7.89 6.03
N ALA A 59 0.62 -7.59 4.95
CA ALA A 59 1.50 -8.57 4.30
C ALA A 59 2.63 -8.99 5.23
N ALA A 60 3.22 -8.04 5.97
CA ALA A 60 4.29 -8.33 6.92
C ALA A 60 3.79 -9.23 8.04
N PHE A 61 2.63 -8.94 8.62
CA PHE A 61 2.05 -9.79 9.66
C PHE A 61 1.75 -11.18 9.15
N SER A 62 1.15 -11.28 7.97
CA SER A 62 0.81 -12.57 7.37
C SER A 62 2.05 -13.42 7.10
N SER A 63 3.08 -12.78 6.55
CA SER A 63 4.35 -13.46 6.26
C SER A 63 5.04 -13.92 7.54
N TYR A 64 5.04 -13.06 8.57
CA TYR A 64 5.68 -13.38 9.84
C TYR A 64 5.01 -14.58 10.51
N HIS A 65 3.68 -14.67 10.44
CA HIS A 65 2.93 -15.76 11.03
C HIS A 65 2.78 -16.97 10.11
N ASN A 66 3.30 -16.85 8.88
CA ASN A 66 3.26 -17.94 7.89
C ASN A 66 1.85 -18.45 7.64
N ASP A 67 0.93 -17.53 7.41
CA ASP A 67 -0.49 -17.81 7.24
C ASP A 67 -0.88 -17.67 5.76
N PRO A 68 -1.11 -18.80 5.05
CA PRO A 68 -1.48 -18.72 3.62
C PRO A 68 -2.83 -18.07 3.39
N GLN A 69 -3.77 -18.20 4.32
CA GLN A 69 -5.08 -17.56 4.18
C GLN A 69 -4.95 -16.05 4.30
N GLY A 70 -4.10 -15.58 5.19
CA GLY A 70 -3.79 -14.17 5.32
C GLY A 70 -3.15 -13.62 4.06
N GLN A 71 -2.25 -14.39 3.44
CA GLN A 71 -1.62 -13.99 2.17
C GLN A 71 -2.65 -13.84 1.06
N ALA A 72 -3.59 -14.78 0.96
CA ALA A 72 -4.65 -14.70 -0.04
C ALA A 72 -5.54 -13.48 0.19
N PHE A 73 -5.85 -13.18 1.45
CA PHE A 73 -6.65 -12.01 1.81
C PHE A 73 -5.94 -10.71 1.44
N VAL A 74 -4.65 -10.63 1.73
CA VAL A 74 -3.84 -9.46 1.36
C VAL A 74 -3.81 -9.27 -0.15
N PHE A 75 -3.64 -10.36 -0.89
CA PHE A 75 -3.65 -10.31 -2.35
C PHE A 75 -4.98 -9.76 -2.87
N PHE A 76 -6.08 -10.23 -2.28
CA PHE A 76 -7.41 -9.75 -2.65
C PHE A 76 -7.55 -8.24 -2.40
N ILE A 77 -7.09 -7.77 -1.23
CA ILE A 77 -7.13 -6.35 -0.91
C ILE A 77 -6.29 -5.55 -1.90
N MET A 78 -5.13 -6.04 -2.30
CA MET A 78 -4.27 -5.37 -3.27
C MET A 78 -4.95 -5.26 -4.63
N VAL A 79 -5.65 -6.30 -5.07
CA VAL A 79 -6.38 -6.27 -6.32
C VAL A 79 -7.50 -5.24 -6.28
N VAL A 80 -8.25 -5.19 -5.18
CA VAL A 80 -9.32 -4.22 -5.00
C VAL A 80 -8.76 -2.80 -4.99
N ALA A 81 -7.65 -2.58 -4.29
CA ALA A 81 -7.01 -1.28 -4.25
C ALA A 81 -6.54 -0.84 -5.63
N ALA A 82 -5.96 -1.75 -6.40
CA ALA A 82 -5.53 -1.45 -7.76
C ALA A 82 -6.71 -1.09 -8.65
N ALA A 83 -7.83 -1.81 -8.52
CA ALA A 83 -9.04 -1.51 -9.28
C ALA A 83 -9.59 -0.12 -8.90
N GLU A 84 -9.56 0.22 -7.62
CA GLU A 84 -10.00 1.54 -7.17
C GLU A 84 -9.13 2.65 -7.73
N VAL A 85 -7.81 2.44 -7.81
CA VAL A 85 -6.90 3.39 -8.43
C VAL A 85 -7.29 3.63 -9.88
N ALA A 86 -7.50 2.56 -10.64
CA ALA A 86 -7.83 2.67 -12.05
C ALA A 86 -9.13 3.44 -12.25
N VAL A 87 -10.17 3.08 -11.50
CA VAL A 87 -11.48 3.74 -11.60
C VAL A 87 -11.36 5.20 -11.13
N GLY A 88 -10.70 5.42 -10.00
CA GLY A 88 -10.56 6.75 -9.43
C GLY A 88 -9.81 7.70 -10.35
N LEU A 89 -8.69 7.23 -10.95
CA LEU A 89 -7.94 8.03 -11.89
C LEU A 89 -8.76 8.35 -13.14
N ALA A 90 -9.51 7.37 -13.65
CA ALA A 90 -10.37 7.58 -14.79
C ALA A 90 -11.41 8.68 -14.50
N MET A 91 -12.03 8.61 -13.33
CA MET A 91 -13.00 9.61 -12.90
C MET A 91 -12.38 10.99 -12.75
N LEU A 92 -11.20 11.07 -12.14
CA LEU A 92 -10.49 12.33 -11.97
C LEU A 92 -10.11 12.95 -13.32
N VAL A 93 -9.65 12.14 -14.26
CA VAL A 93 -9.31 12.60 -15.60
C VAL A 93 -10.55 13.14 -16.29
N MET A 94 -11.68 12.44 -16.18
CA MET A 94 -12.93 12.90 -16.78
C MET A 94 -13.39 14.24 -16.19
N ILE A 95 -13.33 14.35 -14.87
CA ILE A 95 -13.70 15.61 -14.19
C ILE A 95 -12.78 16.74 -14.63
N TYR A 96 -11.49 16.48 -14.67
CA TYR A 96 -10.51 17.48 -15.04
C TYR A 96 -10.73 17.97 -16.47
N ARG A 97 -11.03 17.04 -17.38
CA ARG A 97 -11.26 17.38 -18.80
C ARG A 97 -12.54 18.19 -18.98
N ASN A 98 -13.56 17.88 -18.19
CA ASN A 98 -14.86 18.57 -18.30
C ASN A 98 -14.80 19.97 -17.72
N THR A 99 -14.08 20.16 -16.63
CA THR A 99 -14.00 21.47 -15.98
C THR A 99 -12.86 22.33 -16.50
N LYS A 100 -11.86 21.73 -17.09
CA LYS A 100 -10.63 22.39 -17.56
C LYS A 100 -9.97 23.24 -16.48
N SER A 101 -10.13 22.84 -15.26
CA SER A 101 -9.57 23.57 -14.12
C SER A 101 -8.26 22.98 -13.66
#